data_6b2b6e92942102d5925cf82b3d53321c
#
_entry.id   6b2b6e92942102d5925cf82b3d53321c
#
_cell.length_a   1.000
_cell.length_b   1.000
_cell.length_c   1.000
_cell.angle_alpha   90.00
_cell.angle_beta   90.00
_cell.angle_gamma   90.00
#
_symmetry.space_group_name_H-M   'P 1'
#
loop_
_entity.id
_entity.type
_entity.pdbx_description
1 polymer ?
#
loop_
_entity_poly.entity_id
_entity_poly.type
_entity_poly.pdbx_seq_one_letter_code
_entity_poly.pdbx_strand_id
1 'polypeptide(L)'
;QRQMCIRDRAMEKNSEAEQKKAEPAKDFGFITIAPGSGIAEIFKGLGVDEVIEGGQTMNPSTEDILNAADKINAKTIYVLPNNSNIILAANQAASIVEDKELIVIPTKTVPQGITAMINFETTRSAKDNGDAMTDSLSTVKSGQLTYAVRDTSIDGKEIKKDNYLGLGDKGLAAVGTDMDETLLEMIESMMSDEAELISVYYGADVEEAAAEAVVSKIEEKFPDVDVELQFGGQPVYYYIVS
;
A
#
# COMPACT_ATOMS: atom_id res chain seq x y z
N GLN A 1 -22.01 36.42 -31.22
CA GLN A 1 -22.17 34.94 -31.16
C GLN A 1 -20.99 34.20 -30.53
N ARG A 2 -19.72 34.67 -30.65
CA ARG A 2 -18.54 34.00 -30.02
C ARG A 2 -18.44 34.24 -28.50
N GLN A 3 -18.93 35.32 -27.97
CA GLN A 3 -18.90 35.61 -26.52
C GLN A 3 -19.97 34.83 -25.74
N MET A 4 -21.07 34.43 -26.38
CA MET A 4 -22.12 33.65 -25.77
C MET A 4 -21.70 32.21 -25.49
N CYS A 5 -20.95 31.56 -26.42
CA CYS A 5 -20.48 30.17 -26.24
C CYS A 5 -19.41 30.00 -25.14
N ILE A 6 -18.64 31.03 -24.79
CA ILE A 6 -17.63 30.97 -23.73
C ILE A 6 -18.30 31.09 -22.35
N ARG A 7 -19.36 31.87 -22.27
CA ARG A 7 -20.13 32.08 -21.02
C ARG A 7 -20.95 30.84 -20.66
N ASP A 8 -21.51 30.16 -21.68
CA ASP A 8 -22.26 28.91 -21.45
C ASP A 8 -21.35 27.77 -21.01
N ARG A 9 -20.14 27.60 -21.60
CA ARG A 9 -19.16 26.61 -21.14
C ARG A 9 -18.58 26.88 -19.73
N ALA A 10 -18.48 28.16 -19.34
CA ALA A 10 -18.06 28.51 -17.99
C ALA A 10 -19.17 28.26 -16.96
N MET A 11 -20.45 28.48 -17.37
CA MET A 11 -21.60 28.14 -16.53
C MET A 11 -21.83 26.63 -16.40
N GLU A 12 -21.64 25.83 -17.47
CA GLU A 12 -21.71 24.38 -17.41
C GLU A 12 -20.61 23.79 -16.50
N LYS A 13 -19.36 24.25 -16.61
CA LYS A 13 -18.28 23.82 -15.71
C LYS A 13 -18.49 24.22 -14.25
N ASN A 14 -19.07 25.40 -13.99
CA ASN A 14 -19.43 25.79 -12.63
C ASN A 14 -20.64 24.98 -12.12
N SER A 15 -21.62 24.66 -12.96
CA SER A 15 -22.76 23.83 -12.55
C SER A 15 -22.37 22.38 -12.29
N GLU A 16 -21.41 21.81 -13.04
CA GLU A 16 -20.86 20.47 -12.77
C GLU A 16 -19.99 20.45 -11.49
N ALA A 17 -19.25 21.52 -11.21
CA ALA A 17 -18.49 21.66 -9.98
C ALA A 17 -19.39 21.89 -8.76
N GLU A 18 -20.48 22.65 -8.91
CA GLU A 18 -21.48 22.86 -7.87
C GLU A 18 -22.39 21.65 -7.68
N GLN A 19 -22.71 20.86 -8.72
CA GLN A 19 -23.43 19.59 -8.59
C GLN A 19 -22.61 18.51 -7.89
N LYS A 20 -21.29 18.46 -8.08
CA LYS A 20 -20.41 17.56 -7.31
C LYS A 20 -20.31 17.92 -5.83
N LYS A 21 -20.55 19.19 -5.46
CA LYS A 21 -20.65 19.63 -4.06
C LYS A 21 -22.02 19.34 -3.41
N ALA A 22 -23.01 18.91 -4.17
CA ALA A 22 -24.39 18.69 -3.71
C ALA A 22 -24.70 17.22 -3.36
N GLU A 23 -23.80 16.29 -3.58
CA GLU A 23 -23.96 14.92 -3.05
C GLU A 23 -23.73 14.94 -1.53
N PRO A 24 -24.56 14.20 -0.74
CA PRO A 24 -24.36 14.17 0.71
C PRO A 24 -22.93 13.68 1.00
N ALA A 25 -22.16 14.47 1.76
CA ALA A 25 -20.82 14.12 2.16
C ALA A 25 -20.84 12.74 2.84
N LYS A 26 -19.98 11.84 2.39
CA LYS A 26 -19.73 10.59 3.11
C LYS A 26 -19.17 10.94 4.49
N ASP A 27 -19.41 10.11 5.50
CA ASP A 27 -18.76 10.30 6.77
C ASP A 27 -17.27 10.02 6.67
N PHE A 28 -16.89 8.98 5.92
CA PHE A 28 -15.50 8.52 5.77
C PHE A 28 -15.10 8.35 4.31
N GLY A 29 -13.87 8.70 4.00
CA GLY A 29 -13.22 8.44 2.73
C GLY A 29 -11.81 7.89 2.94
N PHE A 30 -11.19 7.35 1.88
CA PHE A 30 -9.89 6.70 1.95
C PHE A 30 -9.01 7.08 0.77
N ILE A 31 -7.76 7.39 1.08
CA ILE A 31 -6.66 7.56 0.12
C ILE A 31 -5.60 6.54 0.44
N THR A 32 -5.11 5.83 -0.55
CA THR A 32 -3.96 4.95 -0.40
C THR A 32 -2.91 5.21 -1.46
N ILE A 33 -1.66 4.93 -1.13
CA ILE A 33 -0.57 4.88 -2.09
C ILE A 33 -0.28 3.41 -2.39
N ALA A 34 -0.29 3.05 -3.67
CA ALA A 34 -0.09 1.68 -4.11
C ALA A 34 0.96 1.58 -5.21
N PRO A 35 1.97 0.71 -5.05
CA PRO A 35 2.96 0.44 -6.08
C PRO A 35 2.48 -0.71 -6.99
N GLY A 36 1.77 -0.42 -8.04
CA GLY A 36 1.34 -1.43 -8.99
C GLY A 36 -0.17 -1.62 -9.09
N SER A 37 -0.59 -2.06 -10.27
CA SER A 37 -2.00 -2.12 -10.65
C SER A 37 -2.80 -3.16 -9.86
N GLY A 38 -2.20 -4.32 -9.55
CA GLY A 38 -2.87 -5.37 -8.78
C GLY A 38 -3.13 -4.92 -7.34
N ILE A 39 -2.14 -4.33 -6.69
CA ILE A 39 -2.31 -3.76 -5.34
C ILE A 39 -3.36 -2.65 -5.35
N ALA A 40 -3.38 -1.80 -6.39
CA ALA A 40 -4.39 -0.76 -6.53
C ALA A 40 -5.82 -1.34 -6.61
N GLU A 41 -6.00 -2.44 -7.36
CA GLU A 41 -7.30 -3.12 -7.45
C GLU A 41 -7.72 -3.78 -6.12
N ILE A 42 -6.77 -4.33 -5.35
CA ILE A 42 -7.04 -4.85 -4.00
C ILE A 42 -7.59 -3.74 -3.10
N PHE A 43 -6.94 -2.58 -3.06
CA PHE A 43 -7.40 -1.45 -2.25
C PHE A 43 -8.75 -0.90 -2.71
N LYS A 44 -9.01 -0.83 -4.02
CA LYS A 44 -10.33 -0.47 -4.55
C LYS A 44 -11.42 -1.47 -4.11
N GLY A 45 -11.09 -2.77 -4.14
CA GLY A 45 -11.97 -3.83 -3.63
C GLY A 45 -12.29 -3.70 -2.15
N LEU A 46 -11.37 -3.15 -1.35
CA LEU A 46 -11.56 -2.84 0.07
C LEU A 46 -12.33 -1.53 0.32
N GLY A 47 -12.68 -0.79 -0.74
CA GLY A 47 -13.48 0.44 -0.63
C GLY A 47 -12.68 1.73 -0.55
N VAL A 48 -11.41 1.73 -0.97
CA VAL A 48 -10.60 2.96 -1.08
C VAL A 48 -11.13 3.82 -2.22
N ASP A 49 -11.33 5.12 -1.96
CA ASP A 49 -11.90 6.08 -2.91
C ASP A 49 -10.88 6.55 -3.95
N GLU A 50 -9.65 6.87 -3.51
CA GLU A 50 -8.57 7.35 -4.38
C GLU A 50 -7.30 6.55 -4.12
N VAL A 51 -6.73 6.02 -5.20
CA VAL A 51 -5.45 5.31 -5.18
C VAL A 51 -4.42 6.16 -5.92
N ILE A 52 -3.38 6.57 -5.22
CA ILE A 52 -2.24 7.28 -5.83
C ILE A 52 -1.19 6.23 -6.19
N GLU A 53 -0.86 6.12 -7.47
CA GLU A 53 0.18 5.21 -7.92
C GLU A 53 1.57 5.75 -7.50
N GLY A 54 2.39 4.89 -6.90
CA GLY A 54 3.73 5.24 -6.44
C GLY A 54 4.18 4.46 -5.22
N GLY A 55 5.22 4.98 -4.56
CA GLY A 55 5.70 4.42 -3.29
C GLY A 55 6.96 3.56 -3.37
N GLN A 56 7.45 3.24 -4.58
CA GLN A 56 8.69 2.47 -4.77
C GLN A 56 9.78 3.30 -5.46
N THR A 57 9.51 3.77 -6.66
CA THR A 57 10.45 4.56 -7.47
C THR A 57 10.09 6.04 -7.49
N MET A 58 8.81 6.37 -7.30
CA MET A 58 8.30 7.73 -7.21
C MET A 58 7.43 7.89 -5.96
N ASN A 59 7.88 8.74 -5.04
CA ASN A 59 7.10 9.08 -3.86
C ASN A 59 6.14 10.22 -4.21
N PRO A 60 4.83 10.05 -4.00
CA PRO A 60 3.86 11.13 -4.12
C PRO A 60 4.23 12.31 -3.23
N SER A 61 3.99 13.50 -3.76
CA SER A 61 4.19 14.75 -3.03
C SER A 61 3.00 15.05 -2.10
N THR A 62 3.17 16.03 -1.22
CA THR A 62 2.07 16.60 -0.43
C THR A 62 0.93 17.09 -1.33
N GLU A 63 1.25 17.71 -2.48
CA GLU A 63 0.28 18.20 -3.45
C GLU A 63 -0.55 17.07 -4.09
N ASP A 64 0.06 15.92 -4.40
CA ASP A 64 -0.66 14.76 -4.93
C ASP A 64 -1.71 14.25 -3.95
N ILE A 65 -1.39 14.23 -2.64
CA ILE A 65 -2.30 13.81 -1.58
C ILE A 65 -3.45 14.85 -1.41
N LEU A 66 -3.14 16.14 -1.48
CA LEU A 66 -4.15 17.21 -1.43
C LEU A 66 -5.11 17.09 -2.62
N ASN A 67 -4.59 16.91 -3.84
CA ASN A 67 -5.39 16.73 -5.05
C ASN A 67 -6.29 15.48 -4.98
N ALA A 68 -5.83 14.41 -4.35
CA ALA A 68 -6.65 13.22 -4.11
C ALA A 68 -7.75 13.51 -3.08
N ALA A 69 -7.42 14.21 -1.99
CA ALA A 69 -8.39 14.59 -0.96
C ALA A 69 -9.50 15.51 -1.50
N ASP A 70 -9.17 16.41 -2.43
CA ASP A 70 -10.14 17.31 -3.07
C ASP A 70 -11.20 16.59 -3.91
N LYS A 71 -10.88 15.42 -4.43
CA LYS A 71 -11.81 14.59 -5.20
C LYS A 71 -12.83 13.85 -4.33
N ILE A 72 -12.52 13.68 -3.03
CA ILE A 72 -13.33 12.91 -2.10
C ILE A 72 -14.25 13.84 -1.31
N ASN A 73 -15.57 13.70 -1.47
CA ASN A 73 -16.54 14.43 -0.67
C ASN A 73 -16.88 13.66 0.61
N ALA A 74 -15.97 13.71 1.58
CA ALA A 74 -16.10 13.08 2.90
C ALA A 74 -15.72 14.05 4.01
N LYS A 75 -16.28 13.85 5.21
CA LYS A 75 -15.95 14.66 6.40
C LYS A 75 -14.57 14.31 6.94
N THR A 76 -14.27 13.01 7.02
CA THR A 76 -12.99 12.47 7.47
C THR A 76 -12.40 11.58 6.38
N ILE A 77 -11.13 11.76 6.07
CA ILE A 77 -10.40 10.96 5.08
C ILE A 77 -9.21 10.32 5.76
N TYR A 78 -9.12 9.00 5.68
CA TYR A 78 -7.95 8.25 6.12
C TYR A 78 -6.94 8.15 4.98
N VAL A 79 -5.67 8.43 5.29
CA VAL A 79 -4.56 8.34 4.34
C VAL A 79 -3.65 7.19 4.74
N LEU A 80 -3.45 6.24 3.83
CA LEU A 80 -2.62 5.04 4.00
C LEU A 80 -1.37 5.17 3.12
N PRO A 81 -0.23 5.66 3.65
CA PRO A 81 0.98 5.91 2.86
C PRO A 81 1.65 4.65 2.32
N ASN A 82 1.59 3.53 3.06
CA ASN A 82 2.20 2.23 2.74
C ASN A 82 3.72 2.27 2.47
N ASN A 83 4.35 3.36 2.86
CA ASN A 83 5.78 3.59 2.74
C ASN A 83 6.24 4.64 3.75
N SER A 84 7.29 4.35 4.50
CA SER A 84 7.84 5.25 5.53
C SER A 84 8.23 6.62 4.98
N ASN A 85 8.71 6.69 3.72
CA ASN A 85 9.15 7.93 3.10
C ASN A 85 7.99 8.88 2.76
N ILE A 86 6.76 8.36 2.69
CA ILE A 86 5.56 9.12 2.31
C ILE A 86 4.81 9.65 3.54
N ILE A 87 5.01 9.05 4.70
CA ILE A 87 4.32 9.43 5.95
C ILE A 87 4.47 10.93 6.25
N LEU A 88 5.66 11.49 6.02
CA LEU A 88 5.89 12.93 6.25
C LEU A 88 5.05 13.81 5.32
N ALA A 89 5.01 13.48 4.03
CA ALA A 89 4.21 14.20 3.04
C ALA A 89 2.70 14.09 3.37
N ALA A 90 2.25 12.92 3.81
CA ALA A 90 0.86 12.72 4.24
C ALA A 90 0.51 13.57 5.48
N ASN A 91 1.39 13.62 6.47
CA ASN A 91 1.20 14.47 7.66
C ASN A 91 1.21 15.98 7.30
N GLN A 92 2.04 16.39 6.36
CA GLN A 92 2.02 17.76 5.84
C GLN A 92 0.70 18.07 5.15
N ALA A 93 0.18 17.18 4.31
CA ALA A 93 -1.12 17.35 3.68
C ALA A 93 -2.23 17.48 4.73
N ALA A 94 -2.24 16.62 5.74
CA ALA A 94 -3.20 16.68 6.84
C ALA A 94 -3.17 18.02 7.62
N SER A 95 -2.01 18.66 7.71
CA SER A 95 -1.88 19.96 8.38
C SER A 95 -2.34 21.16 7.56
N ILE A 96 -2.51 21.00 6.24
CA ILE A 96 -2.88 22.07 5.30
C ILE A 96 -4.39 22.09 5.03
N VAL A 97 -5.04 20.92 5.01
CA VAL A 97 -6.47 20.79 4.74
C VAL A 97 -7.29 21.40 5.88
N GLU A 98 -8.20 22.31 5.57
CA GLU A 98 -9.02 23.03 6.56
C GLU A 98 -10.51 22.66 6.49
N ASP A 99 -11.01 22.18 5.35
CA ASP A 99 -12.42 21.93 5.08
C ASP A 99 -12.90 20.52 5.46
N LYS A 100 -11.97 19.62 5.74
CA LYS A 100 -12.21 18.21 6.12
C LYS A 100 -11.07 17.72 7.03
N GLU A 101 -11.31 16.64 7.75
CA GLU A 101 -10.31 16.02 8.60
C GLU A 101 -9.52 14.96 7.83
N LEU A 102 -8.20 15.10 7.75
CA LEU A 102 -7.30 14.05 7.24
C LEU A 102 -6.63 13.35 8.42
N ILE A 103 -6.83 12.04 8.53
CA ILE A 103 -6.18 11.17 9.53
C ILE A 103 -5.17 10.28 8.80
N VAL A 104 -3.90 10.44 9.11
CA VAL A 104 -2.83 9.60 8.55
C VAL A 104 -2.65 8.36 9.42
N ILE A 105 -2.89 7.19 8.83
CA ILE A 105 -2.54 5.91 9.42
C ILE A 105 -1.11 5.60 9.02
N PRO A 106 -0.15 5.47 9.96
CA PRO A 106 1.29 5.45 9.62
C PRO A 106 1.75 4.09 9.07
N THR A 107 1.07 3.61 8.02
CA THR A 107 1.39 2.37 7.32
C THR A 107 2.72 2.49 6.60
N LYS A 108 3.61 1.53 6.81
CA LYS A 108 4.96 1.49 6.21
C LYS A 108 5.07 0.50 5.06
N THR A 109 4.10 -0.41 4.96
CA THR A 109 4.06 -1.48 3.97
C THR A 109 2.65 -1.65 3.43
N VAL A 110 2.53 -2.25 2.26
CA VAL A 110 1.22 -2.57 1.63
C VAL A 110 0.38 -3.49 2.52
N PRO A 111 0.93 -4.60 3.08
CA PRO A 111 0.16 -5.43 4.00
C PRO A 111 -0.39 -4.68 5.22
N GLN A 112 0.37 -3.76 5.80
CA GLN A 112 -0.12 -2.91 6.88
C GLN A 112 -1.32 -2.06 6.43
N GLY A 113 -1.29 -1.53 5.21
CA GLY A 113 -2.42 -0.79 4.66
C GLY A 113 -3.66 -1.64 4.47
N ILE A 114 -3.51 -2.86 3.98
CA ILE A 114 -4.60 -3.83 3.82
C ILE A 114 -5.20 -4.19 5.18
N THR A 115 -4.35 -4.52 6.16
CA THR A 115 -4.79 -4.83 7.53
C THR A 115 -5.52 -3.65 8.18
N ALA A 116 -5.02 -2.42 8.00
CA ALA A 116 -5.69 -1.22 8.49
C ALA A 116 -7.10 -1.08 7.89
N MET A 117 -7.26 -1.28 6.57
CA MET A 117 -8.58 -1.22 5.91
C MET A 117 -9.56 -2.27 6.44
N ILE A 118 -9.09 -3.49 6.71
CA ILE A 118 -9.92 -4.58 7.27
C ILE A 118 -10.40 -4.24 8.69
N ASN A 119 -9.63 -3.47 9.45
CA ASN A 119 -9.97 -3.08 10.83
C ASN A 119 -10.84 -1.81 10.93
N PHE A 120 -11.22 -1.22 9.79
CA PHE A 120 -12.15 -0.10 9.76
C PHE A 120 -13.60 -0.56 9.97
N GLU A 121 -14.36 0.17 10.78
CA GLU A 121 -15.79 -0.04 11.00
C GLU A 121 -16.58 1.27 10.86
N THR A 122 -17.61 1.25 10.03
CA THR A 122 -18.46 2.43 9.77
C THR A 122 -19.23 2.94 11.00
N THR A 123 -19.38 2.12 12.01
CA THR A 123 -20.11 2.42 13.26
C THR A 123 -19.26 3.12 14.33
N ARG A 124 -17.94 3.11 14.16
CA ARG A 124 -17.00 3.77 15.08
C ARG A 124 -16.85 5.25 14.77
N SER A 125 -16.43 6.04 15.76
CA SER A 125 -16.01 7.42 15.53
C SER A 125 -14.75 7.50 14.67
N ALA A 126 -14.49 8.67 14.08
CA ALA A 126 -13.28 8.90 13.28
C ALA A 126 -12.00 8.60 14.08
N LYS A 127 -11.96 9.06 15.33
CA LYS A 127 -10.83 8.80 16.22
C LYS A 127 -10.66 7.33 16.57
N ASP A 128 -11.75 6.66 16.97
CA ASP A 128 -11.69 5.24 17.37
C ASP A 128 -11.28 4.33 16.19
N ASN A 129 -11.71 4.66 14.95
CA ASN A 129 -11.24 4.00 13.75
C ASN A 129 -9.75 4.26 13.50
N GLY A 130 -9.29 5.52 13.61
CA GLY A 130 -7.88 5.86 13.46
C GLY A 130 -6.99 5.11 14.45
N ASP A 131 -7.42 5.02 15.70
CA ASP A 131 -6.72 4.27 16.74
C ASP A 131 -6.72 2.75 16.43
N ALA A 132 -7.88 2.15 16.10
CA ALA A 132 -7.99 0.72 15.78
C ALA A 132 -7.17 0.33 14.53
N MET A 133 -7.24 1.12 13.48
CA MET A 133 -6.44 0.92 12.26
C MET A 133 -4.93 1.01 12.56
N THR A 134 -4.52 1.97 13.40
CA THR A 134 -3.11 2.14 13.79
C THR A 134 -2.63 0.99 14.68
N ASP A 135 -3.41 0.55 15.65
CA ASP A 135 -3.07 -0.56 16.53
C ASP A 135 -2.89 -1.87 15.75
N SER A 136 -3.72 -2.09 14.72
CA SER A 136 -3.65 -3.28 13.86
C SER A 136 -2.34 -3.40 13.07
N LEU A 137 -1.59 -2.33 12.85
CA LEU A 137 -0.33 -2.36 12.12
C LEU A 137 0.74 -3.24 12.80
N SER A 138 0.65 -3.41 14.10
CA SER A 138 1.59 -4.22 14.87
C SER A 138 1.34 -5.72 14.75
N THR A 139 0.16 -6.13 14.29
CA THR A 139 -0.22 -7.55 14.16
C THR A 139 0.25 -8.19 12.88
N VAL A 140 0.56 -7.37 11.86
CA VAL A 140 1.01 -7.87 10.56
C VAL A 140 2.52 -7.76 10.44
N LYS A 141 3.15 -8.84 9.99
CA LYS A 141 4.56 -8.85 9.61
C LYS A 141 4.66 -8.70 8.10
N SER A 142 5.66 -7.98 7.62
CA SER A 142 5.83 -7.72 6.20
C SER A 142 7.25 -8.05 5.75
N GLY A 143 7.35 -8.72 4.62
CA GLY A 143 8.61 -9.00 3.93
C GLY A 143 8.54 -8.57 2.47
N GLN A 144 9.68 -8.18 1.92
CA GLN A 144 9.82 -7.75 0.54
C GLN A 144 11.07 -8.37 -0.07
N LEU A 145 10.93 -9.04 -1.21
CA LEU A 145 12.04 -9.62 -1.94
C LEU A 145 12.42 -8.74 -3.13
N THR A 146 13.67 -8.32 -3.18
CA THR A 146 14.26 -7.50 -4.24
C THR A 146 15.66 -8.00 -4.61
N TYR A 147 16.42 -7.22 -5.33
CA TYR A 147 17.79 -7.54 -5.72
C TYR A 147 18.77 -6.40 -5.44
N ALA A 148 20.05 -6.75 -5.30
CA ALA A 148 21.12 -5.79 -5.11
C ALA A 148 21.57 -5.17 -6.45
N VAL A 149 21.46 -3.86 -6.59
CA VAL A 149 21.90 -3.14 -7.80
C VAL A 149 23.42 -2.95 -7.89
N ARG A 150 24.13 -3.16 -6.79
CA ARG A 150 25.60 -3.03 -6.66
C ARG A 150 26.11 -3.85 -5.49
N ASP A 151 27.43 -4.09 -5.48
CA ASP A 151 28.09 -4.67 -4.32
C ASP A 151 27.97 -3.74 -3.12
N THR A 152 27.61 -4.28 -1.96
CA THR A 152 27.47 -3.54 -0.72
C THR A 152 27.66 -4.48 0.48
N SER A 153 27.58 -3.93 1.69
CA SER A 153 27.54 -4.71 2.93
C SER A 153 26.46 -4.12 3.83
N ILE A 154 25.58 -4.97 4.34
CA ILE A 154 24.52 -4.61 5.28
C ILE A 154 24.64 -5.55 6.48
N ASP A 155 24.69 -5.00 7.68
CA ASP A 155 24.78 -5.73 8.95
C ASP A 155 25.94 -6.77 8.99
N GLY A 156 27.05 -6.45 8.32
CA GLY A 156 28.24 -7.31 8.25
C GLY A 156 28.15 -8.47 7.25
N LYS A 157 27.04 -8.61 6.51
CA LYS A 157 26.91 -9.55 5.40
C LYS A 157 27.36 -8.90 4.09
N GLU A 158 28.27 -9.56 3.38
CA GLU A 158 28.64 -9.14 2.03
C GLU A 158 27.50 -9.45 1.04
N ILE A 159 27.13 -8.45 0.27
CA ILE A 159 26.10 -8.54 -0.75
C ILE A 159 26.73 -8.21 -2.09
N LYS A 160 26.64 -9.11 -3.03
CA LYS A 160 27.10 -8.90 -4.40
C LYS A 160 25.96 -8.38 -5.24
N LYS A 161 26.33 -7.62 -6.29
CA LYS A 161 25.38 -7.24 -7.32
C LYS A 161 24.60 -8.45 -7.80
N ASP A 162 23.29 -8.25 -8.05
CA ASP A 162 22.34 -9.26 -8.51
C ASP A 162 22.00 -10.37 -7.48
N ASN A 163 22.51 -10.28 -6.22
CA ASN A 163 21.97 -11.11 -5.16
C ASN A 163 20.53 -10.71 -4.83
N TYR A 164 19.70 -11.70 -4.52
CA TYR A 164 18.37 -11.48 -3.97
C TYR A 164 18.46 -11.07 -2.51
N LEU A 165 17.59 -10.13 -2.13
CA LEU A 165 17.55 -9.53 -0.80
C LEU A 165 16.12 -9.68 -0.24
N GLY A 166 15.99 -10.42 0.84
CA GLY A 166 14.79 -10.46 1.65
C GLY A 166 14.83 -9.40 2.74
N LEU A 167 13.95 -8.41 2.66
CA LEU A 167 13.82 -7.32 3.62
C LEU A 167 12.57 -7.56 4.47
N GLY A 168 12.74 -7.74 5.77
CA GLY A 168 11.65 -7.84 6.73
C GLY A 168 11.49 -6.58 7.58
N ASP A 169 10.59 -6.61 8.54
CA ASP A 169 10.33 -5.47 9.46
C ASP A 169 11.56 -5.02 10.25
N LYS A 170 12.50 -5.92 10.51
CA LYS A 170 13.73 -5.67 11.26
C LYS A 170 14.94 -5.34 10.39
N GLY A 171 14.75 -5.22 9.07
CA GLY A 171 15.81 -4.98 8.10
C GLY A 171 16.11 -6.22 7.24
N LEU A 172 17.40 -6.46 6.95
CA LEU A 172 17.82 -7.55 6.08
C LEU A 172 17.58 -8.92 6.73
N ALA A 173 16.64 -9.68 6.18
CA ALA A 173 16.26 -11.01 6.68
C ALA A 173 17.04 -12.14 5.96
N ALA A 174 17.16 -12.06 4.62
CA ALA A 174 17.79 -13.08 3.80
C ALA A 174 18.65 -12.47 2.68
N VAL A 175 19.70 -13.18 2.26
CA VAL A 175 20.53 -12.84 1.08
C VAL A 175 20.92 -14.13 0.38
N GLY A 176 20.65 -14.21 -0.90
CA GLY A 176 20.99 -15.41 -1.68
C GLY A 176 21.19 -15.15 -3.16
N THR A 177 21.56 -16.19 -3.89
CA THR A 177 21.71 -16.19 -5.34
C THR A 177 20.53 -16.87 -6.04
N ASP A 178 19.70 -17.59 -5.30
CA ASP A 178 18.46 -18.19 -5.75
C ASP A 178 17.28 -17.42 -5.16
N MET A 179 16.31 -17.09 -6.02
CA MET A 179 15.17 -16.24 -5.64
C MET A 179 14.23 -16.96 -4.68
N ASP A 180 13.90 -18.21 -4.99
CA ASP A 180 12.92 -19.00 -4.22
C ASP A 180 13.49 -19.37 -2.85
N GLU A 181 14.77 -19.80 -2.80
CA GLU A 181 15.44 -20.11 -1.54
C GLU A 181 15.53 -18.87 -0.64
N THR A 182 15.86 -17.69 -1.21
CA THR A 182 15.95 -16.44 -0.46
C THR A 182 14.57 -15.99 0.06
N LEU A 183 13.52 -16.19 -0.75
CA LEU A 183 12.15 -15.92 -0.32
C LEU A 183 11.74 -16.82 0.85
N LEU A 184 11.99 -18.12 0.76
CA LEU A 184 11.67 -19.09 1.81
C LEU A 184 12.44 -18.79 3.11
N GLU A 185 13.71 -18.40 3.03
CA GLU A 185 14.52 -17.99 4.18
C GLU A 185 13.95 -16.71 4.83
N MET A 186 13.53 -15.73 4.00
CA MET A 186 12.88 -14.52 4.48
C MET A 186 11.58 -14.85 5.22
N ILE A 187 10.70 -15.66 4.63
CA ILE A 187 9.43 -16.07 5.24
C ILE A 187 9.69 -16.78 6.57
N GLU A 188 10.62 -17.73 6.61
CA GLU A 188 10.98 -18.46 7.83
C GLU A 188 11.42 -17.51 8.96
N SER A 189 12.18 -16.46 8.64
CA SER A 189 12.60 -15.45 9.61
C SER A 189 11.44 -14.61 10.16
N MET A 190 10.31 -14.55 9.43
CA MET A 190 9.11 -13.80 9.80
C MET A 190 8.07 -14.66 10.54
N MET A 191 8.16 -16.00 10.41
CA MET A 191 7.19 -16.92 11.00
C MET A 191 7.10 -16.78 12.51
N SER A 192 5.92 -17.04 13.04
CA SER A 192 5.62 -17.17 14.46
C SER A 192 4.67 -18.35 14.66
N ASP A 193 4.64 -18.87 15.87
CA ASP A 193 3.75 -19.99 16.25
C ASP A 193 2.25 -19.67 16.08
N GLU A 194 1.91 -18.39 15.94
CA GLU A 194 0.55 -17.88 15.78
C GLU A 194 0.20 -17.55 14.31
N ALA A 195 1.11 -17.83 13.36
CA ALA A 195 0.86 -17.55 11.95
C ALA A 195 -0.16 -18.55 11.37
N GLU A 196 -1.26 -18.05 10.85
CA GLU A 196 -2.34 -18.83 10.23
C GLU A 196 -2.42 -18.63 8.71
N LEU A 197 -1.91 -17.51 8.21
CA LEU A 197 -2.00 -17.11 6.80
C LEU A 197 -0.69 -16.48 6.31
N ILE A 198 -0.25 -16.86 5.12
CA ILE A 198 0.81 -16.19 4.35
C ILE A 198 0.19 -15.63 3.09
N SER A 199 0.14 -14.31 2.96
CA SER A 199 -0.28 -13.65 1.74
C SER A 199 0.93 -13.28 0.89
N VAL A 200 0.93 -13.70 -0.36
CA VAL A 200 2.02 -13.49 -1.33
C VAL A 200 1.53 -12.64 -2.48
N TYR A 201 2.16 -11.49 -2.70
CA TYR A 201 1.87 -10.57 -3.81
C TYR A 201 3.04 -10.58 -4.77
N TYR A 202 2.85 -11.13 -6.00
CA TYR A 202 3.92 -11.15 -6.99
C TYR A 202 3.95 -9.89 -7.85
N GLY A 203 5.18 -9.45 -8.15
CA GLY A 203 5.47 -8.22 -8.89
C GLY A 203 5.31 -8.33 -10.40
N ALA A 204 5.48 -7.20 -11.08
CA ALA A 204 5.37 -7.10 -12.53
C ALA A 204 6.41 -7.94 -13.30
N ASP A 205 7.56 -8.20 -12.67
CA ASP A 205 8.68 -8.95 -13.27
C ASP A 205 8.63 -10.46 -12.96
N VAL A 206 7.53 -10.96 -12.39
CA VAL A 206 7.31 -12.36 -12.04
C VAL A 206 6.17 -12.94 -12.87
N GLU A 207 6.45 -14.05 -13.58
CA GLU A 207 5.42 -14.80 -14.29
C GLU A 207 4.51 -15.55 -13.31
N GLU A 208 3.20 -15.57 -13.58
CA GLU A 208 2.19 -16.21 -12.71
C GLU A 208 2.54 -17.68 -12.42
N ALA A 209 2.95 -18.44 -13.43
CA ALA A 209 3.35 -19.85 -13.26
C ALA A 209 4.56 -20.01 -12.31
N ALA A 210 5.49 -19.05 -12.30
CA ALA A 210 6.61 -19.06 -11.36
C ALA A 210 6.14 -18.74 -9.93
N ALA A 211 5.21 -17.81 -9.80
CA ALA A 211 4.60 -17.47 -8.51
C ALA A 211 3.80 -18.64 -7.92
N GLU A 212 3.02 -19.37 -8.74
CA GLU A 212 2.32 -20.60 -8.32
C GLU A 212 3.29 -21.71 -7.87
N ALA A 213 4.41 -21.87 -8.58
CA ALA A 213 5.44 -22.84 -8.20
C ALA A 213 6.09 -22.49 -6.85
N VAL A 214 6.29 -21.21 -6.58
CA VAL A 214 6.80 -20.71 -5.28
C VAL A 214 5.79 -20.95 -4.16
N VAL A 215 4.51 -20.69 -4.39
CA VAL A 215 3.44 -20.99 -3.41
C VAL A 215 3.47 -22.47 -3.02
N SER A 216 3.58 -23.38 -3.99
CA SER A 216 3.66 -24.81 -3.69
C SER A 216 4.86 -25.16 -2.79
N LYS A 217 6.00 -24.49 -2.97
CA LYS A 217 7.17 -24.65 -2.07
C LYS A 217 6.94 -24.09 -0.68
N ILE A 218 6.19 -22.99 -0.58
CA ILE A 218 5.82 -22.38 0.72
C ILE A 218 4.89 -23.33 1.46
N GLU A 219 3.84 -23.87 0.80
CA GLU A 219 2.90 -24.84 1.36
C GLU A 219 3.60 -26.13 1.82
N GLU A 220 4.57 -26.62 1.03
CA GLU A 220 5.37 -27.79 1.41
C GLU A 220 6.21 -27.54 2.67
N LYS A 221 6.78 -26.32 2.80
CA LYS A 221 7.63 -25.94 3.94
C LYS A 221 6.82 -25.61 5.20
N PHE A 222 5.61 -25.03 5.02
CA PHE A 222 4.73 -24.57 6.11
C PHE A 222 3.33 -25.19 5.98
N PRO A 223 3.19 -26.51 6.16
CA PRO A 223 1.94 -27.24 5.85
C PRO A 223 0.76 -26.90 6.76
N ASP A 224 0.99 -26.23 7.88
CA ASP A 224 -0.04 -25.86 8.86
C ASP A 224 -0.52 -24.41 8.67
N VAL A 225 -0.07 -23.71 7.61
CA VAL A 225 -0.40 -22.30 7.34
C VAL A 225 -1.04 -22.19 5.96
N ASP A 226 -2.15 -21.49 5.87
CA ASP A 226 -2.80 -21.20 4.59
C ASP A 226 -1.94 -20.21 3.75
N VAL A 227 -1.88 -20.40 2.44
CA VAL A 227 -1.12 -19.52 1.53
C VAL A 227 -2.04 -18.95 0.48
N GLU A 228 -2.06 -17.63 0.35
CA GLU A 228 -2.80 -16.90 -0.68
C GLU A 228 -1.84 -16.24 -1.67
N LEU A 229 -2.10 -16.41 -2.97
CA LEU A 229 -1.35 -15.76 -4.05
C LEU A 229 -2.21 -14.70 -4.72
N GLN A 230 -1.67 -13.50 -4.86
CA GLN A 230 -2.34 -12.41 -5.56
C GLN A 230 -1.37 -11.67 -6.49
N PHE A 231 -1.87 -11.21 -7.63
CA PHE A 231 -1.10 -10.32 -8.49
C PHE A 231 -1.00 -8.94 -7.85
N GLY A 232 0.19 -8.52 -7.52
CA GLY A 232 0.45 -7.16 -7.01
C GLY A 232 0.82 -6.17 -8.11
N GLY A 233 1.58 -6.64 -9.11
CA GLY A 233 2.08 -5.82 -10.22
C GLY A 233 3.05 -4.72 -9.80
N GLN A 234 3.61 -4.80 -8.57
CA GLN A 234 4.59 -3.85 -8.06
C GLN A 234 5.91 -3.95 -8.82
N PRO A 235 6.56 -2.81 -9.12
CA PRO A 235 7.91 -2.79 -9.67
C PRO A 235 8.95 -3.00 -8.54
N VAL A 236 10.18 -3.38 -8.89
CA VAL A 236 11.36 -3.49 -8.00
C VAL A 236 11.31 -4.68 -7.04
N TYR A 237 10.15 -4.97 -6.46
CA TYR A 237 9.99 -6.13 -5.58
C TYR A 237 9.34 -7.29 -6.34
N TYR A 238 10.06 -8.42 -6.40
CA TYR A 238 9.53 -9.64 -6.99
C TYR A 238 8.35 -10.18 -6.20
N TYR A 239 8.47 -10.15 -4.86
CA TYR A 239 7.41 -10.57 -3.95
C TYR A 239 7.28 -9.60 -2.78
N ILE A 240 6.05 -9.36 -2.37
CA ILE A 240 5.69 -8.81 -1.07
C ILE A 240 4.97 -9.91 -0.32
N VAL A 241 5.29 -10.11 0.95
CA VAL A 241 4.73 -11.19 1.78
C VAL A 241 4.28 -10.64 3.12
N SER A 242 3.22 -11.17 3.63
CA SER A 242 2.75 -10.91 4.99
C SER A 242 2.18 -12.15 5.64
#